data_c7a20f3b6957da59e91879d31cf399d9
#
_entry.id   c7a20f3b6957da59e91879d31cf399d9
#
_cell.length_a   1.000
_cell.length_b   1.000
_cell.length_c   1.000
_cell.angle_alpha   90.00
_cell.angle_beta   90.00
_cell.angle_gamma   90.00
#
_symmetry.space_group_name_H-M   'P 1'
#
loop_
_entity.id
_entity.type
_entity.pdbx_description
1 polymer ?
#
loop_
_entity_poly.entity_id
_entity_poly.type
_entity_poly.pdbx_seq_one_letter_code
_entity_poly.pdbx_strand_id
1 'polypeptide(L)'
;VVLCLIAETFFQGRAVRRMNNALRRDMAAGLLHKTHQEYHKQESGEYLSQFTNDVNQIEQMAWTPFFTIMGSAAQVVFGIVALASIHWLLLVISLVIALVMIFVPRLFSKRLGTVGTACAASQADSVSKIKDLLAGYDVLRFFGKDERFTSGVDAASDSMEQAKYKLTINKDGIGCGLAYVSAVCQVAVVILLGVLILNDMIPLATFMAVSYT
;
A
#
# COMPACT_ATOMS: atom_id res chain seq x y z
N VAL A 1 12.20 -18.41 13.19
CA VAL A 1 11.72 -17.21 12.49
C VAL A 1 11.85 -17.36 10.98
N VAL A 2 13.06 -17.55 10.41
CA VAL A 2 13.30 -17.64 8.95
C VAL A 2 12.46 -18.75 8.29
N LEU A 3 12.40 -19.93 8.87
CA LEU A 3 11.58 -21.05 8.35
C LEU A 3 10.08 -20.71 8.32
N CYS A 4 9.58 -20.01 9.33
CA CYS A 4 8.17 -19.56 9.36
C CYS A 4 7.87 -18.54 8.27
N LEU A 5 8.78 -17.57 8.03
CA LEU A 5 8.63 -16.56 6.96
C LEU A 5 8.66 -17.22 5.57
N ILE A 6 9.53 -18.20 5.37
CA ILE A 6 9.58 -18.96 4.10
C ILE A 6 8.28 -19.73 3.90
N ALA A 7 7.79 -20.40 4.96
CA ALA A 7 6.54 -21.15 4.91
C ALA A 7 5.35 -20.21 4.61
N GLU A 8 5.27 -19.07 5.30
CA GLU A 8 4.23 -18.06 5.07
C GLU A 8 4.23 -17.60 3.62
N THR A 9 5.38 -17.18 3.08
CA THR A 9 5.52 -16.73 1.69
C THR A 9 5.09 -17.83 0.70
N PHE A 10 5.48 -19.08 0.96
CA PHE A 10 5.11 -20.22 0.12
C PHE A 10 3.60 -20.49 0.13
N PHE A 11 2.99 -20.50 1.31
CA PHE A 11 1.54 -20.73 1.44
C PHE A 11 0.73 -19.58 0.85
N GLN A 12 1.13 -18.34 1.11
CA GLN A 12 0.52 -17.14 0.52
C GLN A 12 0.58 -17.18 -1.01
N GLY A 13 1.76 -17.41 -1.60
CA GLY A 13 1.92 -17.47 -3.05
C GLY A 13 1.08 -18.60 -3.68
N ARG A 14 0.98 -19.74 -2.99
CA ARG A 14 0.14 -20.86 -3.46
C ARG A 14 -1.36 -20.54 -3.37
N ALA A 15 -1.79 -19.83 -2.33
CA ALA A 15 -3.17 -19.38 -2.18
C ALA A 15 -3.54 -18.36 -3.26
N VAL A 16 -2.73 -17.31 -3.43
CA VAL A 16 -2.92 -16.27 -4.46
C VAL A 16 -2.99 -16.88 -5.86
N ARG A 17 -2.07 -17.79 -6.20
CA ARG A 17 -2.10 -18.53 -7.47
C ARG A 17 -3.41 -19.27 -7.69
N ARG A 18 -3.94 -19.95 -6.65
CA ARG A 18 -5.22 -20.68 -6.75
C ARG A 18 -6.39 -19.73 -6.95
N MET A 19 -6.41 -18.62 -6.22
CA MET A 19 -7.45 -17.60 -6.31
C MET A 19 -7.47 -16.94 -7.69
N ASN A 20 -6.31 -16.53 -8.22
CA ASN A 20 -6.21 -15.96 -9.56
C ASN A 20 -6.64 -16.95 -10.66
N ASN A 21 -6.27 -18.22 -10.53
CA ASN A 21 -6.67 -19.24 -11.49
C ASN A 21 -8.17 -19.52 -11.42
N ALA A 22 -8.78 -19.52 -10.22
CA ALA A 22 -10.21 -19.65 -10.05
C ALA A 22 -10.93 -18.45 -10.69
N LEU A 23 -10.48 -17.23 -10.39
CA LEU A 23 -11.05 -16.00 -10.96
C LEU A 23 -11.01 -16.03 -12.50
N ARG A 24 -9.85 -16.36 -13.09
CA ARG A 24 -9.75 -16.48 -14.57
C ARG A 24 -10.66 -17.54 -15.15
N ARG A 25 -10.85 -18.64 -14.43
CA ARG A 25 -11.79 -19.70 -14.85
C ARG A 25 -13.23 -19.22 -14.83
N ASP A 26 -13.63 -18.51 -13.76
CA ASP A 26 -14.98 -17.98 -13.62
C ASP A 26 -15.25 -16.89 -14.66
N MET A 27 -14.27 -16.03 -14.94
CA MET A 27 -14.34 -15.05 -16.02
C MET A 27 -14.50 -15.73 -17.40
N ALA A 28 -13.72 -16.79 -17.66
CA ALA A 28 -13.84 -17.56 -18.91
C ALA A 28 -15.23 -18.24 -19.03
N ALA A 29 -15.73 -18.82 -17.95
CA ALA A 29 -17.07 -19.39 -17.92
C ALA A 29 -18.14 -18.32 -18.14
N GLY A 30 -18.00 -17.14 -17.53
CA GLY A 30 -18.88 -15.99 -17.75
C GLY A 30 -18.91 -15.52 -19.21
N LEU A 31 -17.77 -15.55 -19.91
CA LEU A 31 -17.72 -15.21 -21.33
C LEU A 31 -18.51 -16.19 -22.20
N LEU A 32 -18.53 -17.48 -21.87
CA LEU A 32 -19.27 -18.48 -22.60
C LEU A 32 -20.82 -18.32 -22.48
N HIS A 33 -21.27 -17.63 -21.45
CA HIS A 33 -22.70 -17.34 -21.27
C HIS A 33 -23.15 -16.05 -21.98
N LYS A 34 -22.20 -15.23 -22.50
CA LYS A 34 -22.54 -14.05 -23.30
C LYS A 34 -23.08 -14.46 -24.69
N THR A 35 -24.02 -13.69 -25.17
CA THR A 35 -24.48 -13.83 -26.57
C THR A 35 -23.40 -13.34 -27.53
N HIS A 36 -23.46 -13.79 -28.79
CA HIS A 36 -22.52 -13.36 -29.83
C HIS A 36 -22.46 -11.82 -29.98
N GLN A 37 -23.59 -11.15 -29.88
CA GLN A 37 -23.67 -9.70 -29.98
C GLN A 37 -23.05 -9.01 -28.78
N GLU A 38 -23.19 -9.56 -27.58
CA GLU A 38 -22.58 -9.02 -26.34
C GLU A 38 -21.06 -9.21 -26.32
N TYR A 39 -20.59 -10.33 -26.85
CA TYR A 39 -19.16 -10.58 -26.94
C TYR A 39 -18.46 -9.60 -27.89
N HIS A 40 -19.08 -9.29 -29.04
CA HIS A 40 -18.52 -8.39 -30.05
C HIS A 40 -18.71 -6.89 -29.73
N LYS A 41 -19.35 -6.52 -28.63
CA LYS A 41 -19.42 -5.13 -28.17
C LYS A 41 -18.07 -4.62 -27.63
N GLN A 42 -17.22 -5.52 -27.21
CA GLN A 42 -15.88 -5.22 -26.71
C GLN A 42 -14.82 -5.80 -27.66
N GLU A 43 -13.70 -5.11 -27.79
CA GLU A 43 -12.58 -5.61 -28.57
C GLU A 43 -11.84 -6.73 -27.82
N SER A 44 -11.25 -7.65 -28.55
CA SER A 44 -10.48 -8.77 -27.96
C SER A 44 -9.35 -8.29 -27.03
N GLY A 45 -8.78 -7.10 -27.30
CA GLY A 45 -7.77 -6.46 -26.46
C GLY A 45 -8.30 -6.07 -25.08
N GLU A 46 -9.56 -5.66 -24.98
CA GLU A 46 -10.20 -5.31 -23.71
C GLU A 46 -10.40 -6.56 -22.83
N TYR A 47 -10.85 -7.66 -23.42
CA TYR A 47 -10.92 -8.96 -22.71
C TYR A 47 -9.53 -9.42 -22.26
N LEU A 48 -8.52 -9.29 -23.11
CA LEU A 48 -7.15 -9.64 -22.73
C LEU A 48 -6.67 -8.79 -21.53
N SER A 49 -6.98 -7.49 -21.53
CA SER A 49 -6.68 -6.60 -20.40
C SER A 49 -7.36 -7.06 -19.11
N GLN A 50 -8.63 -7.45 -19.17
CA GLN A 50 -9.36 -7.98 -18.02
C GLN A 50 -8.69 -9.24 -17.45
N PHE A 51 -8.32 -10.20 -18.31
CA PHE A 51 -7.65 -11.44 -17.87
C PHE A 51 -6.25 -11.27 -17.33
N THR A 52 -5.59 -10.17 -17.68
CA THR A 52 -4.20 -9.89 -17.27
C THR A 52 -4.13 -8.75 -16.26
N ASN A 53 -4.39 -7.52 -16.69
CA ASN A 53 -4.22 -6.32 -15.86
C ASN A 53 -5.21 -6.27 -14.69
N ASP A 54 -6.49 -6.54 -14.94
CA ASP A 54 -7.50 -6.42 -13.87
C ASP A 54 -7.30 -7.51 -12.81
N VAL A 55 -6.96 -8.73 -13.22
CA VAL A 55 -6.62 -9.81 -12.26
C VAL A 55 -5.38 -9.46 -11.45
N ASN A 56 -4.34 -8.89 -12.08
CA ASN A 56 -3.14 -8.44 -11.37
C ASN A 56 -3.47 -7.27 -10.41
N GLN A 57 -4.37 -6.38 -10.80
CA GLN A 57 -4.82 -5.28 -9.95
C GLN A 57 -5.61 -5.79 -8.73
N ILE A 58 -6.49 -6.80 -8.93
CA ILE A 58 -7.20 -7.48 -7.84
C ILE A 58 -6.21 -8.16 -6.89
N GLU A 59 -5.17 -8.83 -7.43
CA GLU A 59 -4.12 -9.42 -6.61
C GLU A 59 -3.44 -8.38 -5.72
N GLN A 60 -3.04 -7.25 -6.29
CA GLN A 60 -2.32 -6.21 -5.57
C GLN A 60 -3.21 -5.42 -4.59
N MET A 61 -4.47 -5.20 -4.93
CA MET A 61 -5.38 -4.37 -4.12
C MET A 61 -6.24 -5.16 -3.14
N ALA A 62 -6.45 -6.46 -3.37
CA ALA A 62 -7.31 -7.29 -2.53
C ALA A 62 -6.54 -8.45 -1.87
N TRP A 63 -5.99 -9.38 -2.65
CA TRP A 63 -5.41 -10.60 -2.10
C TRP A 63 -4.17 -10.35 -1.25
N THR A 64 -3.22 -9.58 -1.78
CA THR A 64 -1.97 -9.27 -1.07
C THR A 64 -2.22 -8.50 0.23
N PRO A 65 -2.99 -7.39 0.24
CA PRO A 65 -3.33 -6.70 1.48
C PRO A 65 -4.11 -7.56 2.48
N PHE A 66 -5.00 -8.43 2.00
CA PHE A 66 -5.77 -9.33 2.86
C PHE A 66 -4.86 -10.26 3.67
N PHE A 67 -3.91 -10.94 3.00
CA PHE A 67 -2.95 -11.80 3.70
C PHE A 67 -2.03 -11.00 4.63
N THR A 68 -1.60 -9.81 4.22
CA THR A 68 -0.79 -8.92 5.06
C THR A 68 -1.55 -8.52 6.34
N ILE A 69 -2.83 -8.16 6.23
CA ILE A 69 -3.66 -7.80 7.40
C ILE A 69 -3.86 -9.01 8.32
N MET A 70 -4.13 -10.19 7.76
CA MET A 70 -4.27 -11.41 8.57
C MET A 70 -2.97 -11.77 9.30
N GLY A 71 -1.83 -11.72 8.61
CA GLY A 71 -0.52 -11.96 9.22
C GLY A 71 -0.22 -10.96 10.34
N SER A 72 -0.45 -9.66 10.08
CA SER A 72 -0.27 -8.61 11.09
C SER A 72 -1.20 -8.77 12.29
N ALA A 73 -2.46 -9.16 12.07
CA ALA A 73 -3.40 -9.42 13.16
C ALA A 73 -2.94 -10.61 14.02
N ALA A 74 -2.49 -11.70 13.41
CA ALA A 74 -1.93 -12.84 14.12
C ALA A 74 -0.69 -12.43 14.94
N GLN A 75 0.21 -11.65 14.33
CA GLN A 75 1.42 -11.15 15.00
C GLN A 75 1.08 -10.29 16.22
N VAL A 76 0.08 -9.40 16.13
CA VAL A 76 -0.40 -8.60 17.27
C VAL A 76 -0.94 -9.49 18.39
N VAL A 77 -1.76 -10.51 18.07
CA VAL A 77 -2.31 -11.42 19.07
C VAL A 77 -1.20 -12.18 19.78
N PHE A 78 -0.25 -12.76 19.04
CA PHE A 78 0.89 -13.47 19.63
C PHE A 78 1.79 -12.53 20.44
N GLY A 79 2.01 -11.30 19.98
CA GLY A 79 2.76 -10.28 20.70
C GLY A 79 2.11 -9.92 22.05
N ILE A 80 0.80 -9.73 22.08
CA ILE A 80 0.05 -9.46 23.32
C ILE A 80 0.19 -10.62 24.31
N VAL A 81 -0.01 -11.87 23.84
CA VAL A 81 0.12 -13.06 24.68
C VAL A 81 1.54 -13.19 25.23
N ALA A 82 2.55 -12.98 24.39
CA ALA A 82 3.95 -13.03 24.81
C ALA A 82 4.28 -11.97 25.86
N LEU A 83 3.88 -10.71 25.63
CA LEU A 83 4.12 -9.62 26.59
C LEU A 83 3.36 -9.82 27.90
N ALA A 84 2.12 -10.32 27.84
CA ALA A 84 1.34 -10.63 29.04
C ALA A 84 1.99 -11.74 29.90
N SER A 85 2.60 -12.74 29.27
CA SER A 85 3.29 -13.83 29.97
C SER A 85 4.60 -13.39 30.63
N ILE A 86 5.21 -12.30 30.19
CA ILE A 86 6.46 -11.78 30.71
C ILE A 86 6.19 -10.83 31.89
N HIS A 87 5.50 -9.73 31.65
CA HIS A 87 5.16 -8.76 32.68
C HIS A 87 4.04 -7.83 32.23
N TRP A 88 3.00 -7.68 33.05
CA TRP A 88 1.83 -6.86 32.74
C TRP A 88 2.16 -5.38 32.43
N LEU A 89 3.21 -4.83 33.06
CA LEU A 89 3.66 -3.44 32.83
C LEU A 89 4.12 -3.21 31.39
N LEU A 90 4.84 -4.19 30.81
CA LEU A 90 5.28 -4.14 29.41
C LEU A 90 4.09 -4.14 28.46
N LEU A 91 3.05 -4.91 28.76
CA LEU A 91 1.82 -4.92 27.99
C LEU A 91 1.12 -3.57 28.02
N VAL A 92 0.99 -2.94 29.20
CA VAL A 92 0.36 -1.61 29.32
C VAL A 92 1.15 -0.55 28.51
N ILE A 93 2.46 -0.57 28.61
CA ILE A 93 3.29 0.41 27.89
C ILE A 93 3.22 0.18 26.39
N SER A 94 3.27 -1.07 25.92
CA SER A 94 3.13 -1.36 24.49
C SER A 94 1.75 -0.95 23.95
N LEU A 95 0.69 -1.09 24.75
CA LEU A 95 -0.65 -0.64 24.39
C LEU A 95 -0.74 0.89 24.28
N VAL A 96 -0.11 1.61 25.20
CA VAL A 96 -0.03 3.09 25.14
C VAL A 96 0.72 3.54 23.88
N ILE A 97 1.85 2.91 23.57
CA ILE A 97 2.61 3.19 22.36
C ILE A 97 1.78 2.90 21.11
N ALA A 98 1.08 1.78 21.07
CA ALA A 98 0.20 1.42 19.96
C ALA A 98 -0.91 2.46 19.77
N LEU A 99 -1.53 2.94 20.85
CA LEU A 99 -2.51 4.02 20.80
C LEU A 99 -1.93 5.30 20.22
N VAL A 100 -0.76 5.73 20.68
CA VAL A 100 -0.06 6.92 20.14
C VAL A 100 0.17 6.75 18.64
N MET A 101 0.65 5.58 18.20
CA MET A 101 0.90 5.28 16.78
C MET A 101 -0.37 5.28 15.92
N ILE A 102 -1.54 4.96 16.48
CA ILE A 102 -2.82 5.02 15.77
C ILE A 102 -3.34 6.47 15.68
N PHE A 103 -3.14 7.27 16.74
CA PHE A 103 -3.68 8.64 16.78
C PHE A 103 -2.85 9.63 15.96
N VAL A 104 -1.53 9.49 15.92
CA VAL A 104 -0.63 10.42 15.21
C VAL A 104 -0.99 10.56 13.73
N PRO A 105 -1.18 9.48 12.93
CA PRO A 105 -1.58 9.62 11.52
C PRO A 105 -2.94 10.30 11.33
N ARG A 106 -3.87 10.11 12.28
CA ARG A 106 -5.20 10.75 12.21
C ARG A 106 -5.14 12.27 12.24
N LEU A 107 -4.17 12.84 12.95
CA LEU A 107 -3.98 14.29 12.98
C LEU A 107 -3.62 14.87 11.61
N PHE A 108 -2.92 14.09 10.79
CA PHE A 108 -2.46 14.48 9.46
C PHE A 108 -3.37 14.01 8.32
N SER A 109 -4.37 13.17 8.61
CA SER A 109 -5.25 12.55 7.60
C SER A 109 -6.00 13.57 6.75
N LYS A 110 -6.48 14.67 7.34
CA LYS A 110 -7.15 15.75 6.60
C LYS A 110 -6.23 16.42 5.58
N ARG A 111 -4.99 16.73 5.99
CA ARG A 111 -3.99 17.33 5.10
C ARG A 111 -3.61 16.38 3.95
N LEU A 112 -3.43 15.11 4.26
CA LEU A 112 -3.11 14.10 3.26
C LEU A 112 -4.29 13.89 2.28
N GLY A 113 -5.52 13.92 2.78
CA GLY A 113 -6.73 13.84 1.97
C GLY A 113 -6.87 15.00 1.00
N THR A 114 -6.66 16.25 1.45
CA THR A 114 -6.74 17.43 0.57
C THR A 114 -5.64 17.43 -0.50
N VAL A 115 -4.42 17.05 -0.15
CA VAL A 115 -3.33 16.94 -1.14
C VAL A 115 -3.58 15.78 -2.11
N GLY A 116 -4.15 14.66 -1.62
CA GLY A 116 -4.52 13.52 -2.46
C GLY A 116 -5.60 13.84 -3.48
N THR A 117 -6.67 14.54 -3.08
CA THR A 117 -7.73 14.98 -3.99
C THR A 117 -7.22 16.00 -5.01
N ALA A 118 -6.36 16.93 -4.60
CA ALA A 118 -5.73 17.89 -5.51
C ALA A 118 -4.81 17.18 -6.53
N CYS A 119 -4.08 16.16 -6.11
CA CYS A 119 -3.27 15.34 -7.01
C CYS A 119 -4.14 14.59 -8.03
N ALA A 120 -5.23 13.95 -7.59
CA ALA A 120 -6.14 13.25 -8.49
C ALA A 120 -6.80 14.20 -9.50
N ALA A 121 -7.21 15.39 -9.09
CA ALA A 121 -7.75 16.41 -9.97
C ALA A 121 -6.72 16.89 -11.01
N SER A 122 -5.48 17.14 -10.58
CA SER A 122 -4.39 17.54 -11.51
C SER A 122 -4.05 16.43 -12.51
N GLN A 123 -4.09 15.15 -12.09
CA GLN A 123 -3.90 14.01 -13.00
C GLN A 123 -5.01 13.95 -14.05
N ALA A 124 -6.28 14.09 -13.64
CA ALA A 124 -7.41 14.06 -14.55
C ALA A 124 -7.35 15.20 -15.58
N ASP A 125 -7.01 16.41 -15.14
CA ASP A 125 -6.85 17.58 -16.02
C ASP A 125 -5.69 17.38 -17.01
N SER A 126 -4.55 16.88 -16.55
CA SER A 126 -3.39 16.61 -17.40
C SER A 126 -3.67 15.52 -18.44
N VAL A 127 -4.37 14.45 -18.05
CA VAL A 127 -4.79 13.39 -18.99
C VAL A 127 -5.76 13.95 -20.04
N SER A 128 -6.71 14.79 -19.64
CA SER A 128 -7.61 15.45 -20.60
C SER A 128 -6.86 16.32 -21.59
N LYS A 129 -5.91 17.14 -21.12
CA LYS A 129 -5.07 17.99 -21.99
C LYS A 129 -4.23 17.19 -22.99
N ILE A 130 -3.61 16.09 -22.51
CA ILE A 130 -2.86 15.19 -23.39
C ILE A 130 -3.78 14.56 -24.43
N LYS A 131 -4.98 14.12 -24.03
CA LYS A 131 -5.97 13.56 -24.95
C LYS A 131 -6.39 14.57 -26.03
N ASP A 132 -6.63 15.82 -25.66
CA ASP A 132 -6.98 16.87 -26.59
C ASP A 132 -5.84 17.18 -27.58
N LEU A 133 -4.60 17.20 -27.10
CA LEU A 133 -3.42 17.35 -27.96
C LEU A 133 -3.25 16.18 -28.93
N LEU A 134 -3.47 14.95 -28.47
CA LEU A 134 -3.44 13.75 -29.32
C LEU A 134 -4.56 13.77 -30.37
N ALA A 135 -5.76 14.19 -30.00
CA ALA A 135 -6.88 14.34 -30.94
C ALA A 135 -6.61 15.42 -32.00
N GLY A 136 -5.85 16.47 -31.64
CA GLY A 136 -5.44 17.55 -32.54
C GLY A 136 -4.11 17.30 -33.27
N TYR A 137 -3.50 16.12 -33.13
CA TYR A 137 -2.16 15.83 -33.64
C TYR A 137 -2.03 16.10 -35.15
N ASP A 138 -2.94 15.58 -35.96
CA ASP A 138 -2.91 15.76 -37.44
C ASP A 138 -3.01 17.20 -37.85
N VAL A 139 -3.84 17.99 -37.15
CA VAL A 139 -4.00 19.44 -37.42
C VAL A 139 -2.72 20.19 -37.08
N LEU A 140 -2.15 19.92 -35.90
CA LEU A 140 -0.92 20.59 -35.48
C LEU A 140 0.25 20.26 -36.40
N ARG A 141 0.35 19.01 -36.84
CA ARG A 141 1.38 18.55 -37.77
C ARG A 141 1.21 19.16 -39.17
N PHE A 142 -0.04 19.23 -39.67
CA PHE A 142 -0.33 19.84 -40.96
C PHE A 142 0.07 21.32 -41.00
N PHE A 143 -0.10 22.04 -39.88
CA PHE A 143 0.27 23.48 -39.79
C PHE A 143 1.72 23.69 -39.31
N GLY A 144 2.55 22.65 -39.19
CA GLY A 144 3.95 22.75 -38.76
C GLY A 144 4.12 23.30 -37.35
N LYS A 145 3.15 23.00 -36.43
CA LYS A 145 3.15 23.43 -35.04
C LYS A 145 3.61 22.33 -34.07
N ASP A 146 4.65 21.58 -34.46
CA ASP A 146 5.19 20.48 -33.68
C ASP A 146 5.66 20.92 -32.28
N GLU A 147 6.27 22.11 -32.17
CA GLU A 147 6.69 22.68 -30.89
C GLU A 147 5.50 22.92 -29.93
N ARG A 148 4.32 23.27 -30.47
CA ARG A 148 3.12 23.46 -29.63
C ARG A 148 2.58 22.16 -29.09
N PHE A 149 2.73 21.09 -29.85
CA PHE A 149 2.37 19.75 -29.39
C PHE A 149 3.30 19.29 -28.26
N THR A 150 4.62 19.35 -28.46
CA THR A 150 5.61 18.92 -27.46
C THR A 150 5.54 19.76 -26.20
N SER A 151 5.50 21.09 -26.31
CA SER A 151 5.39 21.99 -25.15
C SER A 151 4.07 21.82 -24.40
N GLY A 152 2.98 21.49 -25.09
CA GLY A 152 1.70 21.19 -24.45
C GLY A 152 1.73 19.90 -23.65
N VAL A 153 2.35 18.84 -24.18
CA VAL A 153 2.55 17.57 -23.47
C VAL A 153 3.48 17.77 -22.27
N ASP A 154 4.59 18.51 -22.45
CA ASP A 154 5.54 18.79 -21.37
C ASP A 154 4.86 19.56 -20.23
N ALA A 155 4.08 20.59 -20.53
CA ALA A 155 3.38 21.37 -19.52
C ALA A 155 2.32 20.53 -18.76
N ALA A 156 1.59 19.66 -19.46
CA ALA A 156 0.64 18.76 -18.84
C ALA A 156 1.32 17.71 -17.95
N SER A 157 2.45 17.16 -18.43
CA SER A 157 3.27 16.20 -17.69
C SER A 157 3.87 16.83 -16.43
N ASP A 158 4.46 18.02 -16.55
CA ASP A 158 5.06 18.75 -15.43
C ASP A 158 4.02 19.06 -14.35
N SER A 159 2.83 19.51 -14.73
CA SER A 159 1.71 19.74 -13.79
C SER A 159 1.33 18.47 -13.02
N MET A 160 1.24 17.33 -13.71
CA MET A 160 0.95 16.03 -13.11
C MET A 160 2.06 15.59 -12.15
N GLU A 161 3.31 15.70 -12.56
CA GLU A 161 4.45 15.27 -11.74
C GLU A 161 4.67 16.19 -10.54
N GLN A 162 4.45 17.50 -10.65
CA GLN A 162 4.47 18.41 -9.51
C GLN A 162 3.39 18.06 -8.47
N ALA A 163 2.19 17.69 -8.91
CA ALA A 163 1.12 17.28 -8.01
C ALA A 163 1.46 15.95 -7.29
N LYS A 164 2.02 14.97 -8.00
CA LYS A 164 2.53 13.72 -7.42
C LYS A 164 3.66 13.99 -6.42
N TYR A 165 4.61 14.85 -6.78
CA TYR A 165 5.72 15.22 -5.91
C TYR A 165 5.24 15.81 -4.59
N LYS A 166 4.28 16.75 -4.64
CA LYS A 166 3.67 17.32 -3.42
C LYS A 166 2.99 16.26 -2.56
N LEU A 167 2.27 15.32 -3.18
CA LEU A 167 1.63 14.22 -2.47
C LEU A 167 2.68 13.31 -1.81
N THR A 168 3.70 12.93 -2.55
CA THR A 168 4.79 12.06 -2.08
C THR A 168 5.54 12.67 -0.90
N ILE A 169 5.96 13.95 -1.01
CA ILE A 169 6.64 14.63 0.11
C ILE A 169 5.77 14.69 1.36
N ASN A 170 4.47 15.00 1.23
CA ASN A 170 3.59 15.03 2.40
C ASN A 170 3.41 13.64 3.00
N LYS A 171 3.23 12.61 2.18
CA LYS A 171 3.09 11.22 2.60
C LYS A 171 4.37 10.72 3.28
N ASP A 172 5.51 10.89 2.62
CA ASP A 172 6.79 10.39 3.10
C ASP A 172 7.30 11.19 4.30
N GLY A 173 7.06 12.50 4.35
CA GLY A 173 7.35 13.33 5.51
C GLY A 173 6.59 12.88 6.76
N ILE A 174 5.31 12.55 6.63
CA ILE A 174 4.51 11.97 7.72
C ILE A 174 5.06 10.57 8.08
N GLY A 175 5.40 9.75 7.07
CA GLY A 175 6.00 8.43 7.27
C GLY A 175 7.33 8.49 8.03
N CYS A 176 8.22 9.39 7.66
CA CYS A 176 9.49 9.63 8.36
C CYS A 176 9.28 10.11 9.80
N GLY A 177 8.32 11.01 10.02
CA GLY A 177 7.96 11.46 11.37
C GLY A 177 7.48 10.31 12.24
N LEU A 178 6.61 9.45 11.72
CA LEU A 178 6.14 8.24 12.39
C LEU A 178 7.27 7.25 12.68
N ALA A 179 8.15 7.02 11.72
CA ALA A 179 9.31 6.14 11.89
C ALA A 179 10.24 6.66 13.00
N TYR A 180 10.46 7.97 13.06
CA TYR A 180 11.23 8.58 14.12
C TYR A 180 10.58 8.40 15.51
N VAL A 181 9.28 8.66 15.63
CA VAL A 181 8.53 8.43 16.88
C VAL A 181 8.60 6.95 17.27
N SER A 182 8.44 6.04 16.32
CA SER A 182 8.58 4.60 16.56
C SER A 182 9.96 4.24 17.09
N ALA A 183 11.02 4.74 16.48
CA ALA A 183 12.39 4.48 16.92
C ALA A 183 12.66 5.00 18.35
N VAL A 184 12.17 6.20 18.68
CA VAL A 184 12.27 6.76 20.04
C VAL A 184 11.51 5.90 21.05
N CYS A 185 10.28 5.47 20.72
CA CYS A 185 9.50 4.58 21.56
C CYS A 185 10.21 3.23 21.76
N GLN A 186 10.82 2.68 20.71
CA GLN A 186 11.57 1.42 20.79
C GLN A 186 12.78 1.52 21.71
N VAL A 187 13.54 2.60 21.62
CA VAL A 187 14.66 2.87 22.54
C VAL A 187 14.16 3.02 23.98
N ALA A 188 13.05 3.72 24.20
CA ALA A 188 12.45 3.86 25.53
C ALA A 188 12.04 2.52 26.14
N VAL A 189 11.46 1.61 25.34
CA VAL A 189 11.13 0.25 25.79
C VAL A 189 12.37 -0.55 26.16
N VAL A 190 13.44 -0.45 25.37
CA VAL A 190 14.72 -1.14 25.67
C VAL A 190 15.33 -0.63 26.96
N ILE A 191 15.34 0.70 27.18
CA ILE A 191 15.82 1.30 28.43
C ILE A 191 14.98 0.81 29.61
N LEU A 192 13.66 0.80 29.49
CA LEU A 192 12.76 0.33 30.52
C LEU A 192 13.02 -1.14 30.87
N LEU A 193 13.18 -1.99 29.85
CA LEU A 193 13.58 -3.39 30.05
C LEU A 193 14.88 -3.52 30.83
N GLY A 194 15.89 -2.71 30.47
CA GLY A 194 17.15 -2.68 31.20
C GLY A 194 16.98 -2.31 32.67
N VAL A 195 16.15 -1.32 32.98
CA VAL A 195 15.83 -0.92 34.36
C VAL A 195 15.10 -2.04 35.13
N LEU A 196 14.13 -2.71 34.50
CA LEU A 196 13.40 -3.81 35.13
C LEU A 196 14.29 -5.03 35.41
N ILE A 197 15.26 -5.31 34.55
CA ILE A 197 16.27 -6.36 34.76
C ILE A 197 17.21 -6.00 35.92
N LEU A 198 17.70 -4.75 35.98
CA LEU A 198 18.57 -4.28 37.05
C LEU A 198 17.91 -4.30 38.45
N ASN A 199 16.58 -4.22 38.49
CA ASN A 199 15.77 -4.36 39.71
C ASN A 199 15.34 -5.80 40.00
N ASP A 200 15.92 -6.79 39.36
CA ASP A 200 15.61 -8.24 39.50
C ASP A 200 14.12 -8.61 39.31
N MET A 201 13.36 -7.73 38.64
CA MET A 201 11.93 -7.97 38.39
C MET A 201 11.68 -8.91 37.21
N ILE A 202 12.66 -9.06 36.30
CA ILE A 202 12.55 -9.86 35.07
C ILE A 202 13.89 -10.55 34.79
N PRO A 203 13.90 -11.86 34.44
CA PRO A 203 15.12 -12.57 34.12
C PRO A 203 15.77 -12.07 32.83
N LEU A 204 17.11 -12.04 32.78
CA LEU A 204 17.90 -11.57 31.63
C LEU A 204 17.52 -12.26 30.30
N ALA A 205 17.07 -13.52 30.35
CA ALA A 205 16.61 -14.27 29.17
C ALA A 205 15.44 -13.59 28.44
N THR A 206 14.66 -12.76 29.13
CA THR A 206 13.52 -12.03 28.58
C THR A 206 13.94 -10.91 27.63
N PHE A 207 15.14 -10.34 27.83
CA PHE A 207 15.67 -9.28 26.95
C PHE A 207 15.77 -9.76 25.49
N MET A 208 16.26 -10.98 25.30
CA MET A 208 16.35 -11.60 23.97
C MET A 208 14.98 -11.82 23.32
N ALA A 209 13.98 -12.19 24.11
CA ALA A 209 12.63 -12.42 23.58
C ALA A 209 11.94 -11.14 23.10
N VAL A 210 12.11 -10.03 23.83
CA VAL A 210 11.46 -8.74 23.50
C VAL A 210 12.21 -7.98 22.40
N SER A 211 13.52 -8.14 22.27
CA SER A 211 14.30 -7.49 21.21
C SER A 211 14.03 -8.03 19.80
N TYR A 212 13.38 -9.22 19.71
CA TYR A 212 13.01 -9.85 18.44
C TYR A 212 11.53 -9.61 18.03
N THR A 213 10.74 -8.92 18.84
CA THR A 213 9.35 -8.55 18.55
C THR A 213 9.25 -7.13 18.08
#